data_ae09528ea4451212a0a3bd38dd5e97b2
#
_entry.id   ae09528ea4451212a0a3bd38dd5e97b2
#
_cell.length_a   1.000
_cell.length_b   1.000
_cell.length_c   1.000
_cell.angle_alpha   90.00
_cell.angle_beta   90.00
_cell.angle_gamma   90.00
#
_symmetry.space_group_name_H-M   'P 1'
#
loop_
_entity.id
_entity.type
_entity.pdbx_description
1 polymer ?
#
loop_
_entity_poly.entity_id
_entity_poly.type
_entity_poly.pdbx_seq_one_letter_code
_entity_poly.pdbx_strand_id
1 'polypeptide(L)'
;MGGFITVHSFRGGTGKSVVTANLAVLNSILGKGSCIMDLDFRAPTLASMFKVSPEWWMNDYLNGACEVDRVLVDLTDRYATKGRFLIAPASTEMDAIRSFAVKDRKWEINALKRLMASRSRLIRELKLDKVFLDTSPGIHYMSINALVSSDVAVIVTTLEESDFKGTRDMIKYFYRSLESVPLILLNKVIYPDVSEEELKTRFERILGAPVIGVLGCYCDLVRYGKERIIVAEMPDHPFTGKLKSVLEAIEDHL
;
A
#
# COMPACT_ATOMS: atom_id res chain seq x y z
N MET A 1 -14.47 12.36 0.46
CA MET A 1 -13.29 13.18 0.85
C MET A 1 -12.04 12.39 0.49
N GLY A 2 -10.92 13.08 0.13
CA GLY A 2 -9.69 12.33 -0.16
C GLY A 2 -9.03 11.77 1.11
N GLY A 3 -8.39 10.59 1.02
CA GLY A 3 -7.85 9.89 2.18
C GLY A 3 -6.48 9.25 1.99
N PHE A 4 -5.78 9.05 3.10
CA PHE A 4 -4.54 8.26 3.18
C PHE A 4 -4.89 6.83 3.56
N ILE A 5 -4.35 5.87 2.81
CA ILE A 5 -4.59 4.44 2.96
C ILE A 5 -3.25 3.75 3.16
N THR A 6 -3.01 3.24 4.35
CA THR A 6 -1.82 2.41 4.58
C THR A 6 -2.08 0.99 4.10
N VAL A 7 -1.19 0.47 3.26
CA VAL A 7 -1.17 -0.95 2.90
C VAL A 7 -0.05 -1.63 3.67
N HIS A 8 -0.40 -2.60 4.50
CA HIS A 8 0.51 -3.23 5.45
C HIS A 8 0.42 -4.76 5.38
N SER A 9 1.40 -5.45 5.96
CA SER A 9 1.40 -6.91 6.08
C SER A 9 2.27 -7.35 7.27
N PHE A 10 1.95 -8.47 7.88
CA PHE A 10 2.79 -9.04 8.93
C PHE A 10 4.11 -9.58 8.35
N ARG A 11 4.06 -10.30 7.23
CA ARG A 11 5.23 -10.91 6.57
C ARG A 11 5.52 -10.30 5.22
N GLY A 12 6.79 -10.43 4.79
CA GLY A 12 7.19 -10.18 3.42
C GLY A 12 6.62 -11.21 2.45
N GLY A 13 6.47 -10.83 1.20
CA GLY A 13 6.03 -11.76 0.16
C GLY A 13 4.52 -11.97 0.03
N THR A 14 3.69 -11.32 0.84
CA THR A 14 2.21 -11.38 0.75
C THR A 14 1.64 -10.73 -0.51
N GLY A 15 2.44 -9.99 -1.28
CA GLY A 15 2.00 -9.26 -2.48
C GLY A 15 1.54 -7.82 -2.23
N LYS A 16 1.83 -7.27 -1.06
CA LYS A 16 1.46 -5.91 -0.63
C LYS A 16 1.74 -4.84 -1.70
N SER A 17 2.99 -4.67 -2.13
CA SER A 17 3.38 -3.62 -3.10
C SER A 17 2.72 -3.81 -4.48
N VAL A 18 2.51 -5.06 -4.93
CA VAL A 18 1.76 -5.35 -6.16
C VAL A 18 0.31 -4.92 -6.02
N VAL A 19 -0.32 -5.23 -4.90
CA VAL A 19 -1.69 -4.80 -4.60
C VAL A 19 -1.76 -3.28 -4.54
N THR A 20 -0.86 -2.63 -3.80
CA THR A 20 -0.80 -1.17 -3.66
C THR A 20 -0.69 -0.46 -5.01
N ALA A 21 0.24 -0.92 -5.86
CA ALA A 21 0.46 -0.34 -7.18
C ALA A 21 -0.78 -0.49 -8.08
N ASN A 22 -1.37 -1.68 -8.10
CA ASN A 22 -2.54 -1.94 -8.92
C ASN A 22 -3.80 -1.22 -8.42
N LEU A 23 -4.02 -1.09 -7.09
CA LEU A 23 -5.13 -0.29 -6.54
C LEU A 23 -5.00 1.19 -6.94
N ALA A 24 -3.81 1.77 -6.83
CA ALA A 24 -3.59 3.18 -7.14
C ALA A 24 -3.78 3.47 -8.64
N VAL A 25 -3.20 2.64 -9.51
CA VAL A 25 -3.39 2.79 -10.97
C VAL A 25 -4.85 2.59 -11.35
N LEU A 26 -5.53 1.57 -10.80
CA LEU A 26 -6.94 1.32 -11.07
C LEU A 26 -7.81 2.51 -10.65
N ASN A 27 -7.55 3.08 -9.46
CA ASN A 27 -8.26 4.27 -8.98
C ASN A 27 -8.12 5.44 -9.98
N SER A 28 -6.92 5.61 -10.56
CA SER A 28 -6.68 6.66 -11.56
C SER A 28 -7.29 6.33 -12.92
N ILE A 29 -7.34 5.07 -13.35
CA ILE A 29 -8.07 4.63 -14.55
C ILE A 29 -9.56 4.94 -14.40
N LEU A 30 -10.12 4.79 -13.20
CA LEU A 30 -11.52 5.12 -12.90
C LEU A 30 -11.80 6.63 -12.80
N GLY A 31 -10.80 7.50 -13.03
CA GLY A 31 -10.96 8.95 -13.08
C GLY A 31 -10.71 9.67 -11.76
N LYS A 32 -10.24 8.97 -10.73
CA LYS A 32 -9.91 9.55 -9.42
C LYS A 32 -8.40 9.77 -9.29
N GLY A 33 -7.99 10.89 -8.70
CA GLY A 33 -6.56 11.18 -8.48
C GLY A 33 -5.95 10.27 -7.42
N SER A 34 -4.78 9.68 -7.68
CA SER A 34 -4.05 8.87 -6.70
C SER A 34 -2.55 9.13 -6.68
N CYS A 35 -1.96 8.86 -5.51
CA CYS A 35 -0.53 8.83 -5.31
C CYS A 35 -0.13 7.56 -4.55
N ILE A 36 1.06 7.04 -4.83
CA ILE A 36 1.70 6.02 -3.99
C ILE A 36 2.95 6.64 -3.37
N MET A 37 3.09 6.52 -2.06
CA MET A 37 4.32 6.86 -1.34
C MET A 37 5.00 5.57 -0.87
N ASP A 38 6.24 5.36 -1.31
CA ASP A 38 7.03 4.20 -0.91
C ASP A 38 7.66 4.44 0.47
N LEU A 39 7.19 3.72 1.46
CA LEU A 39 7.72 3.75 2.82
C LEU A 39 8.44 2.44 3.19
N ASP A 40 8.66 1.55 2.23
CA ASP A 40 9.50 0.37 2.40
C ASP A 40 10.97 0.69 2.09
N PHE A 41 11.61 1.44 2.99
CA PHE A 41 13.01 1.83 2.84
C PHE A 41 14.01 0.68 3.01
N ARG A 42 13.54 -0.51 3.39
CA ARG A 42 14.39 -1.70 3.54
C ARG A 42 14.51 -2.50 2.26
N ALA A 43 13.43 -2.56 1.51
CA ALA A 43 13.34 -3.28 0.25
C ALA A 43 12.43 -2.51 -0.73
N PRO A 44 12.81 -1.27 -1.11
CA PRO A 44 11.98 -0.42 -1.98
C PRO A 44 11.78 -1.10 -3.34
N THR A 45 10.55 -1.09 -3.83
CA THR A 45 10.18 -1.80 -5.05
C THR A 45 9.52 -0.91 -6.09
N LEU A 46 8.93 0.21 -5.69
CA LEU A 46 8.14 1.05 -6.60
C LEU A 46 8.97 1.67 -7.73
N ALA A 47 10.20 2.11 -7.44
CA ALA A 47 11.09 2.66 -8.47
C ALA A 47 11.34 1.66 -9.61
N SER A 48 11.66 0.40 -9.26
CA SER A 48 11.85 -0.68 -10.23
C SER A 48 10.55 -1.06 -10.93
N MET A 49 9.45 -1.19 -10.19
CA MET A 49 8.14 -1.57 -10.73
C MET A 49 7.64 -0.57 -11.77
N PHE A 50 7.79 0.72 -11.50
CA PHE A 50 7.38 1.79 -12.41
C PHE A 50 8.50 2.26 -13.33
N LYS A 51 9.71 1.68 -13.25
CA LYS A 51 10.89 2.02 -14.08
C LYS A 51 11.16 3.52 -14.09
N VAL A 52 11.30 4.10 -12.91
CA VAL A 52 11.60 5.52 -12.71
C VAL A 52 12.88 5.71 -11.90
N SER A 53 13.60 6.80 -12.19
CA SER A 53 14.78 7.23 -11.46
C SER A 53 14.74 8.76 -11.31
N PRO A 54 14.00 9.27 -10.32
CA PRO A 54 13.89 10.70 -10.11
C PRO A 54 15.17 11.28 -9.47
N GLU A 55 15.30 12.60 -9.53
CA GLU A 55 16.39 13.33 -8.87
C GLU A 55 16.27 13.27 -7.34
N TRP A 56 15.03 13.34 -6.83
CA TRP A 56 14.70 13.36 -5.41
C TRP A 56 13.83 12.18 -5.03
N TRP A 57 14.15 11.58 -3.87
CA TRP A 57 13.52 10.36 -3.39
C TRP A 57 12.69 10.63 -2.11
N MET A 58 11.81 9.72 -1.78
CA MET A 58 11.04 9.75 -0.53
C MET A 58 11.97 9.84 0.71
N ASN A 59 13.16 9.26 0.60
CA ASN A 59 14.25 9.39 1.58
C ASN A 59 14.63 10.86 1.84
N ASP A 60 14.78 11.65 0.77
CA ASP A 60 15.20 13.06 0.85
C ASP A 60 14.09 13.91 1.47
N TYR A 61 12.84 13.66 1.07
CA TYR A 61 11.69 14.31 1.68
C TYR A 61 11.64 14.07 3.19
N LEU A 62 11.71 12.81 3.65
CA LEU A 62 11.64 12.50 5.09
C LEU A 62 12.88 12.95 5.86
N ASN A 63 14.02 13.08 5.21
CA ASN A 63 15.23 13.70 5.79
C ASN A 63 15.13 15.24 5.90
N GLY A 64 14.11 15.85 5.28
CA GLY A 64 13.95 17.31 5.28
C GLY A 64 14.80 18.05 4.27
N ALA A 65 15.37 17.35 3.29
CA ALA A 65 16.20 17.92 2.25
C ALA A 65 15.38 18.62 1.14
N CYS A 66 14.12 18.26 0.97
CA CYS A 66 13.24 18.86 -0.03
C CYS A 66 11.77 18.85 0.43
N GLU A 67 10.91 19.54 -0.31
CA GLU A 67 9.45 19.48 -0.16
C GLU A 67 8.86 18.29 -0.93
N VAL A 68 7.63 17.89 -0.56
CA VAL A 68 6.97 16.68 -1.11
C VAL A 68 6.83 16.73 -2.63
N ASP A 69 6.61 17.91 -3.21
CA ASP A 69 6.48 18.08 -4.66
C ASP A 69 7.70 17.60 -5.46
N ARG A 70 8.91 17.70 -4.86
CA ARG A 70 10.17 17.32 -5.54
C ARG A 70 10.32 15.81 -5.72
N VAL A 71 9.65 15.03 -4.90
CA VAL A 71 9.72 13.55 -4.93
C VAL A 71 8.58 12.93 -5.73
N LEU A 72 7.62 13.75 -6.21
CA LEU A 72 6.48 13.27 -6.99
C LEU A 72 6.85 13.08 -8.46
N VAL A 73 6.65 11.88 -8.97
CA VAL A 73 6.76 11.54 -10.39
C VAL A 73 5.36 11.36 -10.96
N ASP A 74 5.01 12.15 -11.98
CA ASP A 74 3.71 12.05 -12.66
C ASP A 74 3.76 10.97 -13.74
N LEU A 75 2.90 9.98 -13.63
CA LEU A 75 2.80 8.84 -14.55
C LEU A 75 1.41 8.77 -15.23
N THR A 76 0.64 9.84 -15.17
CA THR A 76 -0.72 9.93 -15.74
C THR A 76 -0.72 9.54 -17.22
N ASP A 77 0.14 10.12 -18.02
CA ASP A 77 0.22 9.86 -19.46
C ASP A 77 0.73 8.45 -19.77
N ARG A 78 1.68 7.95 -18.96
CA ARG A 78 2.26 6.59 -19.17
C ARG A 78 1.22 5.50 -19.09
N TYR A 79 0.25 5.63 -18.19
CA TYR A 79 -0.83 4.65 -18.00
C TYR A 79 -2.16 5.10 -18.61
N ALA A 80 -2.16 6.22 -19.35
CA ALA A 80 -3.35 6.80 -19.97
C ALA A 80 -4.54 6.88 -19.02
N THR A 81 -4.28 7.24 -17.75
CA THR A 81 -5.30 7.31 -16.70
C THR A 81 -6.16 8.57 -16.86
N LYS A 82 -7.45 8.46 -16.53
CA LYS A 82 -8.38 9.61 -16.56
C LYS A 82 -8.17 10.55 -15.38
N GLY A 83 -7.81 10.00 -14.22
CA GLY A 83 -7.41 10.73 -13.02
C GLY A 83 -5.90 10.87 -12.95
N ARG A 84 -5.41 11.84 -12.19
CA ARG A 84 -3.96 12.03 -11.99
C ARG A 84 -3.35 10.84 -11.26
N PHE A 85 -2.20 10.34 -11.75
CA PHE A 85 -1.46 9.27 -11.11
C PHE A 85 -0.03 9.69 -10.81
N LEU A 86 0.29 9.75 -9.52
CA LEU A 86 1.59 10.14 -8.99
C LEU A 86 2.23 9.01 -8.20
N ILE A 87 3.56 8.99 -8.18
CA ILE A 87 4.31 8.15 -7.25
C ILE A 87 5.42 8.95 -6.58
N ALA A 88 5.72 8.62 -5.33
CA ALA A 88 6.87 9.12 -4.57
C ALA A 88 7.73 7.90 -4.17
N PRO A 89 8.69 7.48 -5.00
CA PRO A 89 9.45 6.27 -4.78
C PRO A 89 10.55 6.47 -3.73
N ALA A 90 10.89 5.39 -3.01
CA ALA A 90 12.09 5.35 -2.19
C ALA A 90 13.32 4.94 -3.02
N SER A 91 14.50 5.40 -2.59
CA SER A 91 15.77 5.08 -3.26
C SER A 91 16.12 3.60 -3.09
N THR A 92 16.55 2.97 -4.18
CA THR A 92 17.03 1.59 -4.21
C THR A 92 18.55 1.49 -3.96
N GLU A 93 19.24 2.61 -3.79
CA GLU A 93 20.67 2.65 -3.55
C GLU A 93 21.02 2.08 -2.16
N MET A 94 22.03 1.23 -2.10
CA MET A 94 22.43 0.54 -0.87
C MET A 94 22.83 1.50 0.25
N ASP A 95 23.44 2.64 -0.07
CA ASP A 95 23.82 3.63 0.93
C ASP A 95 22.60 4.34 1.52
N ALA A 96 21.56 4.59 0.73
CA ALA A 96 20.29 5.10 1.22
C ALA A 96 19.60 4.11 2.15
N ILE A 97 19.57 2.81 1.79
CA ILE A 97 19.01 1.73 2.60
C ILE A 97 19.76 1.60 3.93
N ARG A 98 21.10 1.60 3.90
CA ARG A 98 21.94 1.53 5.10
C ARG A 98 21.75 2.74 6.01
N SER A 99 21.71 3.95 5.44
CA SER A 99 21.50 5.17 6.21
C SER A 99 20.16 5.19 6.93
N PHE A 100 19.14 4.56 6.34
CA PHE A 100 17.82 4.42 6.95
C PHE A 100 17.83 3.48 8.16
N ALA A 101 18.64 2.41 8.12
CA ALA A 101 18.68 1.39 9.19
C ALA A 101 19.25 1.93 10.52
N VAL A 102 19.96 3.06 10.49
CA VAL A 102 20.61 3.68 11.67
C VAL A 102 19.90 4.96 12.17
N LYS A 103 18.70 5.24 11.65
CA LYS A 103 17.91 6.43 12.07
C LYS A 103 17.47 6.31 13.52
N ASP A 104 17.51 7.44 14.21
CA ASP A 104 17.15 7.55 15.62
C ASP A 104 15.66 7.93 15.81
N ARG A 105 15.20 7.86 17.06
CA ARG A 105 13.82 8.21 17.42
C ARG A 105 13.46 9.66 17.09
N LYS A 106 14.41 10.59 17.14
CA LYS A 106 14.16 11.99 16.79
C LYS A 106 13.84 12.14 15.31
N TRP A 107 14.58 11.42 14.48
CA TRP A 107 14.31 11.36 13.04
C TRP A 107 12.93 10.77 12.76
N GLU A 108 12.55 9.67 13.45
CA GLU A 108 11.25 9.01 13.28
C GLU A 108 10.07 9.93 13.56
N ILE A 109 10.16 10.73 14.63
CA ILE A 109 9.15 11.73 14.97
C ILE A 109 9.07 12.83 13.89
N ASN A 110 10.20 13.28 13.37
CA ASN A 110 10.23 14.28 12.31
C ASN A 110 9.69 13.72 11.00
N ALA A 111 9.98 12.47 10.67
CA ALA A 111 9.41 11.78 9.51
C ALA A 111 7.88 11.68 9.60
N LEU A 112 7.32 11.34 10.78
CA LEU A 112 5.87 11.37 11.01
C LEU A 112 5.28 12.76 10.76
N LYS A 113 5.89 13.82 11.32
CA LYS A 113 5.41 15.19 11.11
C LYS A 113 5.40 15.57 9.63
N ARG A 114 6.42 15.21 8.88
CA ARG A 114 6.48 15.48 7.44
C ARG A 114 5.44 14.67 6.67
N LEU A 115 5.26 13.40 7.02
CA LEU A 115 4.23 12.56 6.41
C LEU A 115 2.83 13.14 6.63
N MET A 116 2.52 13.58 7.85
CA MET A 116 1.26 14.25 8.15
C MET A 116 1.12 15.61 7.42
N ALA A 117 2.20 16.38 7.31
CA ALA A 117 2.20 17.66 6.60
C ALA A 117 1.93 17.48 5.09
N SER A 118 2.43 16.40 4.48
CA SER A 118 2.19 16.10 3.06
C SER A 118 0.71 15.94 2.71
N ARG A 119 -0.12 15.59 3.69
CA ARG A 119 -1.57 15.37 3.50
C ARG A 119 -2.27 16.62 2.95
N SER A 120 -1.99 17.80 3.50
CA SER A 120 -2.60 19.03 3.01
C SER A 120 -2.25 19.27 1.54
N ARG A 121 -0.98 19.11 1.18
CA ARG A 121 -0.50 19.29 -0.19
C ARG A 121 -1.14 18.29 -1.15
N LEU A 122 -1.12 17.00 -0.81
CA LEU A 122 -1.59 15.92 -1.70
C LEU A 122 -3.12 15.93 -1.85
N ILE A 123 -3.86 16.01 -0.76
CA ILE A 123 -5.33 15.90 -0.79
C ILE A 123 -5.99 17.23 -1.16
N ARG A 124 -5.59 18.36 -0.51
CA ARG A 124 -6.34 19.62 -0.67
C ARG A 124 -5.87 20.42 -1.86
N GLU A 125 -4.56 20.52 -2.08
CA GLU A 125 -4.00 21.39 -3.12
C GLU A 125 -3.87 20.65 -4.46
N LEU A 126 -3.32 19.41 -4.48
CA LEU A 126 -3.24 18.58 -5.68
C LEU A 126 -4.55 17.83 -5.99
N LYS A 127 -5.53 17.91 -5.08
CA LYS A 127 -6.88 17.32 -5.21
C LYS A 127 -6.85 15.82 -5.52
N LEU A 128 -5.94 15.10 -4.87
CA LEU A 128 -5.93 13.65 -4.98
C LEU A 128 -7.03 13.03 -4.12
N ASP A 129 -7.67 11.99 -4.64
CA ASP A 129 -8.72 11.25 -3.93
C ASP A 129 -8.13 10.22 -2.97
N LYS A 130 -7.03 9.58 -3.34
CA LYS A 130 -6.39 8.56 -2.52
C LYS A 130 -4.86 8.66 -2.54
N VAL A 131 -4.25 8.54 -1.37
CA VAL A 131 -2.80 8.39 -1.20
C VAL A 131 -2.54 7.05 -0.54
N PHE A 132 -1.90 6.15 -1.27
CA PHE A 132 -1.53 4.83 -0.79
C PHE A 132 -0.12 4.85 -0.20
N LEU A 133 0.02 4.40 1.05
CA LEU A 133 1.30 4.28 1.73
C LEU A 133 1.74 2.82 1.69
N ASP A 134 2.73 2.50 0.86
CA ASP A 134 3.30 1.14 0.77
C ASP A 134 4.38 0.97 1.84
N THR A 135 4.20 0.06 2.80
CA THR A 135 5.04 -0.04 3.99
C THR A 135 5.95 -1.27 3.98
N SER A 136 7.00 -1.28 4.80
CA SER A 136 7.73 -2.52 5.11
C SER A 136 6.83 -3.50 5.86
N PRO A 137 7.04 -4.82 5.71
CA PRO A 137 6.30 -5.83 6.46
C PRO A 137 6.68 -5.79 7.96
N GLY A 138 5.74 -6.17 8.81
CA GLY A 138 5.93 -6.24 10.27
C GLY A 138 5.83 -4.88 10.97
N ILE A 139 6.00 -4.90 12.31
CA ILE A 139 5.85 -3.72 13.15
C ILE A 139 7.19 -2.99 13.24
N HIS A 140 7.30 -1.88 12.53
CA HIS A 140 8.45 -0.98 12.52
C HIS A 140 7.98 0.46 12.64
N TYR A 141 8.85 1.36 13.07
CA TYR A 141 8.49 2.76 13.27
C TYR A 141 7.88 3.41 12.03
N MET A 142 8.38 3.12 10.82
CA MET A 142 7.79 3.68 9.60
C MET A 142 6.41 3.08 9.28
N SER A 143 6.16 1.81 9.56
CA SER A 143 4.82 1.24 9.43
C SER A 143 3.86 1.83 10.47
N ILE A 144 4.36 2.10 11.69
CA ILE A 144 3.59 2.82 12.71
C ILE A 144 3.27 4.25 12.26
N ASN A 145 4.26 4.98 11.75
CA ASN A 145 4.08 6.33 11.24
C ASN A 145 3.06 6.38 10.08
N ALA A 146 3.12 5.42 9.18
CA ALA A 146 2.15 5.29 8.10
C ALA A 146 0.74 5.08 8.65
N LEU A 147 0.57 4.15 9.60
CA LEU A 147 -0.73 3.85 10.22
C LEU A 147 -1.31 5.05 10.95
N VAL A 148 -0.51 5.75 11.75
CA VAL A 148 -0.94 6.96 12.48
C VAL A 148 -1.33 8.10 11.52
N SER A 149 -0.72 8.17 10.34
CA SER A 149 -1.01 9.23 9.35
C SER A 149 -2.16 8.88 8.40
N SER A 150 -2.70 7.66 8.44
CA SER A 150 -3.74 7.20 7.51
C SER A 150 -5.14 7.19 8.12
N ASP A 151 -6.15 7.27 7.25
CA ASP A 151 -7.57 7.15 7.62
C ASP A 151 -7.99 5.69 7.65
N VAL A 152 -7.41 4.86 6.77
CA VAL A 152 -7.73 3.45 6.61
C VAL A 152 -6.44 2.64 6.53
N ALA A 153 -6.45 1.47 7.15
CA ALA A 153 -5.37 0.49 7.04
C ALA A 153 -5.86 -0.78 6.36
N VAL A 154 -5.24 -1.16 5.24
CA VAL A 154 -5.49 -2.43 4.55
C VAL A 154 -4.36 -3.40 4.88
N ILE A 155 -4.68 -4.52 5.52
CA ILE A 155 -3.71 -5.58 5.82
C ILE A 155 -3.80 -6.67 4.77
N VAL A 156 -2.74 -6.83 4.01
CA VAL A 156 -2.60 -7.92 3.03
C VAL A 156 -2.02 -9.14 3.72
N THR A 157 -2.75 -10.24 3.77
CA THR A 157 -2.34 -11.50 4.37
C THR A 157 -2.66 -12.69 3.45
N THR A 158 -2.04 -13.83 3.71
CA THR A 158 -2.27 -15.09 2.99
C THR A 158 -2.95 -16.12 3.89
N LEU A 159 -3.32 -17.28 3.33
CA LEU A 159 -3.87 -18.39 4.11
C LEU A 159 -2.79 -19.22 4.79
N GLU A 160 -1.51 -18.90 4.64
CA GLU A 160 -0.43 -19.59 5.36
C GLU A 160 -0.58 -19.38 6.87
N GLU A 161 -0.53 -20.46 7.63
CA GLU A 161 -0.78 -20.45 9.07
C GLU A 161 0.10 -19.45 9.83
N SER A 162 1.38 -19.39 9.49
CA SER A 162 2.33 -18.47 10.10
C SER A 162 2.04 -17.01 9.79
N ASP A 163 1.46 -16.70 8.62
CA ASP A 163 1.13 -15.35 8.20
C ASP A 163 -0.17 -14.87 8.89
N PHE A 164 -1.26 -15.63 8.78
CA PHE A 164 -2.50 -15.19 9.40
C PHE A 164 -2.49 -15.22 10.94
N LYS A 165 -1.74 -16.14 11.58
CA LYS A 165 -1.52 -16.10 13.04
C LYS A 165 -0.80 -14.83 13.45
N GLY A 166 0.31 -14.50 12.77
CA GLY A 166 1.04 -13.27 13.05
C GLY A 166 0.22 -12.01 12.76
N THR A 167 -0.57 -12.01 11.67
CA THR A 167 -1.52 -10.94 11.36
C THR A 167 -2.58 -10.78 12.46
N ARG A 168 -3.15 -11.88 12.96
CA ARG A 168 -4.11 -11.85 14.07
C ARG A 168 -3.49 -11.24 15.34
N ASP A 169 -2.28 -11.64 15.67
CA ASP A 169 -1.61 -11.16 16.87
C ASP A 169 -1.25 -9.67 16.71
N MET A 170 -0.82 -9.25 15.52
CA MET A 170 -0.59 -7.85 15.19
C MET A 170 -1.88 -7.01 15.34
N ILE A 171 -3.02 -7.49 14.85
CA ILE A 171 -4.32 -6.83 15.01
C ILE A 171 -4.66 -6.72 16.50
N LYS A 172 -4.59 -7.83 17.22
CA LYS A 172 -4.97 -7.91 18.63
C LYS A 172 -4.16 -6.99 19.55
N TYR A 173 -2.84 -6.95 19.34
CA TYR A 173 -1.94 -6.29 20.28
C TYR A 173 -1.49 -4.91 19.83
N PHE A 174 -1.55 -4.63 18.53
CA PHE A 174 -1.04 -3.39 17.97
C PHE A 174 -2.15 -2.47 17.44
N TYR A 175 -2.99 -2.94 16.52
CA TYR A 175 -4.03 -2.08 15.93
C TYR A 175 -5.07 -1.60 16.94
N ARG A 176 -5.41 -2.43 17.94
CA ARG A 176 -6.32 -2.00 19.03
C ARG A 176 -5.77 -0.83 19.84
N SER A 177 -4.44 -0.75 20.02
CA SER A 177 -3.81 0.38 20.73
C SER A 177 -3.81 1.67 19.92
N LEU A 178 -4.01 1.60 18.61
CA LEU A 178 -4.12 2.76 17.71
C LEU A 178 -5.57 3.19 17.47
N GLU A 179 -6.55 2.51 18.10
CA GLU A 179 -7.98 2.73 17.86
C GLU A 179 -8.38 2.65 16.37
N SER A 180 -7.59 1.92 15.59
CA SER A 180 -7.78 1.74 14.15
C SER A 180 -8.33 0.34 13.86
N VAL A 181 -9.39 0.26 13.07
CA VAL A 181 -9.93 -1.01 12.57
C VAL A 181 -9.31 -1.28 11.21
N PRO A 182 -8.42 -2.29 11.10
CA PRO A 182 -7.83 -2.65 9.82
C PRO A 182 -8.84 -3.39 8.95
N LEU A 183 -8.73 -3.18 7.65
CA LEU A 183 -9.45 -3.91 6.62
C LEU A 183 -8.55 -5.05 6.10
N ILE A 184 -9.06 -6.26 6.06
CA ILE A 184 -8.27 -7.42 5.66
C ILE A 184 -8.45 -7.71 4.18
N LEU A 185 -7.35 -7.90 3.47
CA LEU A 185 -7.31 -8.41 2.11
C LEU A 185 -6.59 -9.76 2.07
N LEU A 186 -7.35 -10.83 1.85
CA LEU A 186 -6.77 -12.16 1.65
C LEU A 186 -6.17 -12.23 0.24
N ASN A 187 -4.89 -12.58 0.12
CA ASN A 187 -4.19 -12.63 -1.16
C ASN A 187 -3.55 -14.00 -1.38
N LYS A 188 -3.31 -14.31 -2.65
CA LYS A 188 -2.72 -15.58 -3.10
C LYS A 188 -3.52 -16.81 -2.64
N VAL A 189 -4.83 -16.65 -2.57
CA VAL A 189 -5.71 -17.74 -2.16
C VAL A 189 -5.77 -18.80 -3.27
N ILE A 190 -5.32 -19.99 -2.94
CA ILE A 190 -5.64 -21.17 -3.74
C ILE A 190 -7.02 -21.57 -3.27
N TYR A 191 -8.03 -21.42 -4.14
CA TYR A 191 -9.42 -21.63 -3.75
C TYR A 191 -9.62 -23.06 -3.25
N PRO A 192 -9.91 -23.26 -1.97
CA PRO A 192 -10.40 -24.52 -1.46
C PRO A 192 -11.84 -24.71 -1.97
N ASP A 193 -12.42 -25.91 -1.76
CA ASP A 193 -13.79 -26.27 -2.10
C ASP A 193 -14.85 -25.53 -1.24
N VAL A 194 -14.58 -24.26 -0.91
CA VAL A 194 -15.45 -23.37 -0.14
C VAL A 194 -15.70 -22.07 -0.88
N SER A 195 -16.86 -21.47 -0.68
CA SER A 195 -17.20 -20.20 -1.31
C SER A 195 -16.35 -19.03 -0.76
N GLU A 196 -16.23 -17.95 -1.56
CA GLU A 196 -15.54 -16.74 -1.11
C GLU A 196 -16.18 -16.15 0.15
N GLU A 197 -17.50 -16.21 0.26
CA GLU A 197 -18.25 -15.66 1.40
C GLU A 197 -18.00 -16.45 2.68
N GLU A 198 -17.93 -17.77 2.59
CA GLU A 198 -17.55 -18.63 3.72
C GLU A 198 -16.10 -18.34 4.15
N LEU A 199 -15.20 -18.09 3.19
CA LEU A 199 -13.82 -17.74 3.46
C LEU A 199 -13.74 -16.39 4.21
N LYS A 200 -14.43 -15.36 3.73
CA LYS A 200 -14.51 -14.06 4.38
C LYS A 200 -15.01 -14.21 5.82
N THR A 201 -16.18 -14.80 6.00
CA THR A 201 -16.79 -14.99 7.33
C THR A 201 -15.87 -15.74 8.30
N ARG A 202 -15.19 -16.78 7.81
CA ARG A 202 -14.23 -17.56 8.60
C ARG A 202 -13.05 -16.70 9.05
N PHE A 203 -12.43 -15.96 8.12
CA PHE A 203 -11.25 -15.17 8.44
C PHE A 203 -11.58 -13.91 9.23
N GLU A 204 -12.71 -13.29 9.05
CA GLU A 204 -13.21 -12.21 9.93
C GLU A 204 -13.29 -12.67 11.38
N ARG A 205 -13.83 -13.88 11.60
CA ARG A 205 -13.89 -14.46 12.96
C ARG A 205 -12.50 -14.75 13.54
N ILE A 206 -11.58 -15.25 12.72
CA ILE A 206 -10.21 -15.58 13.15
C ILE A 206 -9.39 -14.32 13.44
N LEU A 207 -9.49 -13.32 12.58
CA LEU A 207 -8.66 -12.12 12.62
C LEU A 207 -9.28 -11.02 13.47
N GLY A 208 -10.60 -11.03 13.67
CA GLY A 208 -11.32 -10.02 14.44
C GLY A 208 -11.41 -8.67 13.73
N ALA A 209 -11.42 -8.68 12.39
CA ALA A 209 -11.48 -7.50 11.54
C ALA A 209 -12.18 -7.84 10.21
N PRO A 210 -12.85 -6.87 9.54
CA PRO A 210 -13.59 -7.12 8.30
C PRO A 210 -12.67 -7.53 7.15
N VAL A 211 -13.11 -8.52 6.36
CA VAL A 211 -12.42 -8.98 5.14
C VAL A 211 -13.05 -8.33 3.91
N ILE A 212 -12.35 -7.36 3.33
CA ILE A 212 -12.85 -6.56 2.20
C ILE A 212 -12.65 -7.22 0.83
N GLY A 213 -11.87 -8.28 0.75
CA GLY A 213 -11.66 -8.98 -0.52
C GLY A 213 -10.83 -10.24 -0.41
N VAL A 214 -10.97 -11.07 -1.43
CA VAL A 214 -10.20 -12.32 -1.60
C VAL A 214 -9.63 -12.33 -3.02
N LEU A 215 -8.30 -12.29 -3.11
CA LEU A 215 -7.55 -12.37 -4.36
C LEU A 215 -6.99 -13.77 -4.53
N GLY A 216 -7.31 -14.41 -5.64
CA GLY A 216 -6.81 -15.73 -5.98
C GLY A 216 -5.31 -15.77 -6.25
N CYS A 217 -4.74 -16.97 -6.17
CA CYS A 217 -3.41 -17.23 -6.67
C CYS A 217 -3.50 -17.47 -8.19
N TYR A 218 -3.24 -16.41 -8.96
CA TYR A 218 -3.26 -16.47 -10.41
C TYR A 218 -1.89 -16.89 -10.95
N CYS A 219 -1.78 -18.10 -11.50
CA CYS A 219 -0.51 -18.66 -11.98
C CYS A 219 0.10 -17.84 -13.13
N ASP A 220 -0.71 -17.25 -13.97
CA ASP A 220 -0.29 -16.37 -15.06
C ASP A 220 0.34 -15.09 -14.50
N LEU A 221 -0.21 -14.46 -13.47
CA LEU A 221 0.38 -13.30 -12.83
C LEU A 221 1.74 -13.62 -12.18
N VAL A 222 1.89 -14.83 -11.64
CA VAL A 222 3.18 -15.28 -11.09
C VAL A 222 4.23 -15.40 -12.19
N ARG A 223 3.86 -15.86 -13.39
CA ARG A 223 4.77 -15.98 -14.56
C ARG A 223 5.17 -14.62 -15.12
N TYR A 224 4.30 -13.64 -15.07
CA TYR A 224 4.58 -12.29 -15.59
C TYR A 224 5.54 -11.46 -14.74
N GLY A 225 5.80 -11.88 -13.50
CA GLY A 225 6.73 -11.19 -12.60
C GLY A 225 6.09 -10.02 -11.81
N LYS A 226 6.83 -9.55 -10.82
CA LYS A 226 6.33 -8.53 -9.86
C LYS A 226 6.30 -7.10 -10.40
N GLU A 227 6.81 -6.87 -11.61
CA GLU A 227 7.02 -5.53 -12.18
C GLU A 227 5.90 -5.06 -13.11
N ARG A 228 4.76 -5.78 -13.16
CA ARG A 228 3.67 -5.44 -14.06
C ARG A 228 2.49 -4.81 -13.36
N ILE A 229 1.92 -3.82 -14.04
CA ILE A 229 0.67 -3.17 -13.62
C ILE A 229 -0.49 -3.84 -14.33
N ILE A 230 -1.00 -4.90 -13.69
CA ILE A 230 -1.97 -5.82 -14.27
C ILE A 230 -3.25 -5.11 -14.69
N VAL A 231 -3.74 -4.17 -13.88
CA VAL A 231 -4.98 -3.43 -14.16
C VAL A 231 -4.91 -2.56 -15.41
N ALA A 232 -3.70 -2.16 -15.82
CA ALA A 232 -3.48 -1.40 -17.05
C ALA A 232 -3.21 -2.32 -18.26
N GLU A 233 -2.47 -3.42 -18.05
CA GLU A 233 -2.06 -4.33 -19.12
C GLU A 233 -3.11 -5.40 -19.43
N MET A 234 -3.92 -5.79 -18.43
CA MET A 234 -4.93 -6.86 -18.50
C MET A 234 -6.24 -6.40 -17.80
N PRO A 235 -6.95 -5.42 -18.36
CA PRO A 235 -8.12 -4.81 -17.70
C PRO A 235 -9.26 -5.80 -17.44
N ASP A 236 -9.40 -6.81 -18.28
CA ASP A 236 -10.46 -7.84 -18.17
C ASP A 236 -10.06 -9.04 -17.30
N HIS A 237 -8.86 -9.01 -16.71
CA HIS A 237 -8.42 -10.10 -15.84
C HIS A 237 -9.24 -10.14 -14.55
N PRO A 238 -9.58 -11.35 -14.01
CA PRO A 238 -10.37 -11.48 -12.77
C PRO A 238 -9.76 -10.71 -11.58
N PHE A 239 -8.44 -10.61 -11.50
CA PHE A 239 -7.73 -9.80 -10.51
C PHE A 239 -8.17 -8.33 -10.54
N THR A 240 -8.32 -7.74 -11.74
CA THR A 240 -8.76 -6.35 -11.91
C THR A 240 -10.18 -6.15 -11.40
N GLY A 241 -11.09 -7.06 -11.72
CA GLY A 241 -12.47 -7.03 -11.22
C GLY A 241 -12.52 -7.09 -9.69
N LYS A 242 -11.73 -7.97 -9.08
CA LYS A 242 -11.63 -8.09 -7.61
C LYS A 242 -11.06 -6.83 -6.96
N LEU A 243 -10.02 -6.22 -7.54
CA LEU A 243 -9.47 -4.97 -7.01
C LEU A 243 -10.44 -3.80 -7.08
N LYS A 244 -11.35 -3.79 -8.08
CA LYS A 244 -12.41 -2.77 -8.14
C LYS A 244 -13.34 -2.87 -6.93
N SER A 245 -13.79 -4.08 -6.59
CA SER A 245 -14.62 -4.29 -5.38
C SER A 245 -13.87 -3.95 -4.09
N VAL A 246 -12.56 -4.20 -4.04
CA VAL A 246 -11.71 -3.79 -2.91
C VAL A 246 -11.63 -2.27 -2.78
N LEU A 247 -11.51 -1.53 -3.89
CA LEU A 247 -11.53 -0.06 -3.88
C LEU A 247 -12.86 0.50 -3.39
N GLU A 248 -13.97 -0.10 -3.82
CA GLU A 248 -15.32 0.26 -3.36
C GLU A 248 -15.44 0.04 -1.85
N ALA A 249 -15.01 -1.11 -1.34
CA ALA A 249 -15.03 -1.40 0.09
C ALA A 249 -14.11 -0.46 0.90
N ILE A 250 -12.97 -0.04 0.37
CA ILE A 250 -12.12 0.98 1.02
C ILE A 250 -12.84 2.33 1.08
N GLU A 251 -13.58 2.70 0.04
CA GLU A 251 -14.33 3.97 0.01
C GLU A 251 -15.42 4.05 1.08
N ASP A 252 -16.07 2.94 1.38
CA ASP A 252 -17.10 2.87 2.43
C ASP A 252 -16.53 3.14 3.84
N HIS A 253 -15.20 3.15 3.98
CA HIS A 253 -14.50 3.36 5.26
C HIS A 253 -13.69 4.67 5.30
N LEU A 254 -13.73 5.51 4.24
CA LEU A 254 -13.09 6.83 4.15
C LEU A 254 -14.10 7.96 4.40
#